data_887faac9f43a0cd635688ead7a6ceffe
#
_entry.id   887faac9f43a0cd635688ead7a6ceffe
#
_cell.length_a   1.000
_cell.length_b   1.000
_cell.length_c   1.000
_cell.angle_alpha   90.00
_cell.angle_beta   90.00
_cell.angle_gamma   90.00
#
_symmetry.space_group_name_H-M   'P 1'
#
loop_
_entity.id
_entity.type
_entity.pdbx_description
1 polymer ?
#
loop_
_entity_poly.entity_id
_entity_poly.type
_entity_poly.pdbx_seq_one_letter_code
_entity_poly.pdbx_strand_id
1 'polypeptide(L)'
;MAAKQYDYTSMGFYTFDCLGWPFTAVPPSGGCYFIDELTMAVSGAAGVAAIAAAKMGLKTLAVGGVGEDLMGDWVLQRMKHFNVETNMMQHKPDWKTSSSIVTTRADGSRPALHMKGATGNFVVSPQDYAKVTDAKVFHLGGVGLMDAMDGDANCDLMRYAKESGCITTVDIFAGSAEDLPDVAAVLPYTDYFMPSIEEARALSGIENMVDCTKFFHDRGVAACVFTLGGDGAYYSHTDGTRFQIPAFSVNVKCTCGCGDAFDAGFAVALCHNFDPETAVRFAQATSALNATGLGSQAGVESFEHTLNFMKKTPTRS
;
A
#
# COMPACT_ATOMS: atom_id res chain seq x y z
N MET A 1 6.02 27.36 5.74
CA MET A 1 5.86 26.23 6.69
C MET A 1 7.25 25.73 7.09
N ALA A 2 7.44 25.25 8.31
CA ALA A 2 8.70 24.61 8.71
C ALA A 2 8.95 23.39 7.82
N ALA A 3 10.23 23.05 7.59
CA ALA A 3 10.57 21.83 6.84
C ALA A 3 10.13 20.59 7.62
N LYS A 4 9.41 19.70 6.97
CA LYS A 4 8.98 18.42 7.56
C LYS A 4 10.19 17.50 7.81
N GLN A 5 10.16 16.72 8.89
CA GLN A 5 11.22 15.79 9.26
C GLN A 5 11.34 14.63 8.26
N TYR A 6 10.21 14.16 7.73
CA TYR A 6 10.11 13.07 6.78
C TYR A 6 9.51 13.52 5.44
N ASP A 7 9.83 12.82 4.38
CA ASP A 7 9.11 12.98 3.12
C ASP A 7 7.80 12.16 3.14
N TYR A 8 7.84 10.99 3.77
CA TYR A 8 6.75 10.03 3.76
C TYR A 8 6.59 9.33 5.11
N THR A 9 5.39 9.34 5.66
CA THR A 9 4.99 8.45 6.75
C THR A 9 4.05 7.41 6.19
N SER A 10 4.39 6.13 6.37
CA SER A 10 3.53 5.00 6.02
C SER A 10 3.01 4.37 7.30
N MET A 11 1.72 4.51 7.55
CA MET A 11 1.05 3.95 8.72
C MET A 11 0.09 2.84 8.30
N GLY A 12 0.08 1.76 9.05
CA GLY A 12 -0.93 0.72 8.88
C GLY A 12 -0.43 -0.71 8.97
N PHE A 13 -0.78 -1.51 7.97
CA PHE A 13 -0.59 -2.95 7.91
C PHE A 13 0.84 -3.32 7.51
N TYR A 14 1.55 -4.03 8.41
CA TYR A 14 2.87 -4.60 8.20
C TYR A 14 2.82 -6.10 8.42
N THR A 15 3.32 -6.90 7.46
CA THR A 15 3.29 -8.37 7.55
C THR A 15 4.61 -9.00 7.09
N PHE A 16 4.89 -10.15 7.66
CA PHE A 16 5.91 -11.08 7.18
C PHE A 16 5.26 -12.03 6.19
N ASP A 17 5.68 -12.02 4.93
CA ASP A 17 5.21 -12.94 3.92
C ASP A 17 6.28 -13.96 3.55
N CYS A 18 5.87 -15.24 3.49
CA CYS A 18 6.64 -16.33 2.90
C CYS A 18 5.97 -16.71 1.56
N LEU A 19 6.68 -16.49 0.45
CA LEU A 19 6.15 -16.67 -0.90
C LEU A 19 6.83 -17.83 -1.61
N GLY A 20 6.04 -18.77 -2.13
CA GLY A 20 6.53 -19.89 -2.96
C GLY A 20 6.07 -19.76 -4.41
N TRP A 21 6.93 -20.16 -5.38
CA TRP A 21 6.62 -20.14 -6.81
C TRP A 21 7.32 -21.26 -7.57
N PRO A 22 6.72 -21.88 -8.63
CA PRO A 22 5.29 -21.84 -8.93
C PRO A 22 4.53 -22.79 -8.00
N PHE A 23 3.38 -22.35 -7.51
CA PHE A 23 2.52 -23.16 -6.66
C PHE A 23 1.38 -23.77 -7.49
N THR A 24 1.24 -25.08 -7.49
CA THR A 24 0.24 -25.78 -8.31
C THR A 24 -0.95 -26.26 -7.48
N ALA A 25 -0.68 -26.86 -6.33
CA ALA A 25 -1.71 -27.40 -5.42
C ALA A 25 -1.12 -27.64 -4.03
N VAL A 26 -1.98 -27.75 -3.03
CA VAL A 26 -1.60 -28.29 -1.71
C VAL A 26 -1.35 -29.80 -1.89
N PRO A 27 -0.17 -30.33 -1.51
CA PRO A 27 0.06 -31.78 -1.59
C PRO A 27 -0.90 -32.54 -0.67
N PRO A 28 -1.29 -33.77 -1.03
CA PRO A 28 -2.10 -34.62 -0.14
C PRO A 28 -1.30 -34.95 1.12
N SER A 29 -2.00 -35.43 2.13
CA SER A 29 -1.37 -35.82 3.42
C SER A 29 -0.12 -36.65 3.23
N GLY A 30 0.99 -36.25 3.86
CA GLY A 30 2.30 -36.88 3.73
C GLY A 30 3.01 -36.66 2.39
N GLY A 31 2.41 -35.91 1.45
CA GLY A 31 3.01 -35.60 0.16
C GLY A 31 3.93 -34.38 0.24
N CYS A 32 4.83 -34.26 -0.76
CA CYS A 32 5.70 -33.11 -0.95
C CYS A 32 5.72 -32.75 -2.44
N TYR A 33 5.51 -31.46 -2.75
CA TYR A 33 5.73 -30.92 -4.08
C TYR A 33 6.93 -29.99 -4.05
N PHE A 34 7.77 -30.07 -5.07
CA PHE A 34 8.90 -29.15 -5.23
C PHE A 34 8.43 -27.88 -5.94
N ILE A 35 8.96 -26.76 -5.49
CA ILE A 35 8.82 -25.46 -6.12
C ILE A 35 10.20 -24.93 -6.49
N ASP A 36 10.27 -23.96 -7.39
CA ASP A 36 11.52 -23.46 -7.93
C ASP A 36 12.12 -22.35 -7.06
N GLU A 37 11.26 -21.56 -6.39
CA GLU A 37 11.68 -20.40 -5.62
C GLU A 37 10.86 -20.24 -4.36
N LEU A 38 11.54 -19.90 -3.26
CA LEU A 38 10.95 -19.52 -1.98
C LEU A 38 11.63 -18.24 -1.51
N THR A 39 10.84 -17.23 -1.14
CA THR A 39 11.36 -15.95 -0.64
C THR A 39 10.58 -15.43 0.54
N MET A 40 11.18 -14.55 1.31
CA MET A 40 10.56 -13.80 2.39
C MET A 40 10.51 -12.32 2.01
N ALA A 41 9.39 -11.65 2.29
CA ALA A 41 9.22 -10.22 2.06
C ALA A 41 8.56 -9.54 3.25
N VAL A 42 8.89 -8.27 3.49
CA VAL A 42 8.03 -7.37 4.25
C VAL A 42 6.90 -6.97 3.32
N SER A 43 5.68 -7.19 3.76
CA SER A 43 4.47 -6.98 2.97
C SER A 43 3.43 -6.21 3.80
N GLY A 44 2.17 -6.22 3.34
CA GLY A 44 1.13 -5.36 3.90
C GLY A 44 1.18 -3.95 3.30
N ALA A 45 0.01 -3.32 3.17
CA ALA A 45 -0.14 -2.06 2.45
C ALA A 45 0.87 -0.99 2.89
N ALA A 46 1.01 -0.76 4.19
CA ALA A 46 2.00 0.19 4.70
C ALA A 46 3.44 -0.33 4.57
N GLY A 47 3.67 -1.64 4.73
CA GLY A 47 5.01 -2.24 4.70
C GLY A 47 5.66 -2.19 3.32
N VAL A 48 4.91 -2.56 2.29
CA VAL A 48 5.35 -2.47 0.89
C VAL A 48 5.61 -1.02 0.51
N ALA A 49 4.63 -0.14 0.80
CA ALA A 49 4.72 1.27 0.47
C ALA A 49 5.93 1.94 1.14
N ALA A 50 6.20 1.66 2.43
CA ALA A 50 7.35 2.21 3.15
C ALA A 50 8.69 1.83 2.49
N ILE A 51 8.89 0.54 2.20
CA ILE A 51 10.15 0.07 1.62
C ILE A 51 10.31 0.56 0.17
N ALA A 52 9.26 0.51 -0.64
CA ALA A 52 9.32 0.98 -2.02
C ALA A 52 9.64 2.48 -2.10
N ALA A 53 9.00 3.31 -1.25
CA ALA A 53 9.29 4.74 -1.16
C ALA A 53 10.73 5.02 -0.72
N ALA A 54 11.23 4.29 0.30
CA ALA A 54 12.61 4.43 0.77
C ALA A 54 13.64 4.01 -0.29
N LYS A 55 13.40 2.92 -1.04
CA LYS A 55 14.25 2.51 -2.17
C LYS A 55 14.29 3.58 -3.27
N MET A 56 13.22 4.32 -3.45
CA MET A 56 13.14 5.46 -4.38
C MET A 56 13.63 6.78 -3.80
N GLY A 57 14.24 6.76 -2.60
CA GLY A 57 14.98 7.88 -2.03
C GLY A 57 14.20 8.76 -1.05
N LEU A 58 12.96 8.46 -0.69
CA LEU A 58 12.23 9.21 0.32
C LEU A 58 12.74 8.88 1.74
N LYS A 59 12.86 9.91 2.56
CA LYS A 59 13.05 9.76 4.00
C LYS A 59 11.74 9.29 4.64
N THR A 60 11.67 7.99 4.95
CA THR A 60 10.42 7.29 5.28
C THR A 60 10.36 6.92 6.76
N LEU A 61 9.22 7.21 7.41
CA LEU A 61 8.84 6.75 8.74
C LEU A 61 7.79 5.63 8.65
N ALA A 62 8.03 4.52 9.34
CA ALA A 62 7.06 3.45 9.50
C ALA A 62 6.30 3.57 10.82
N VAL A 63 4.98 3.36 10.76
CA VAL A 63 4.07 3.39 11.92
C VAL A 63 3.15 2.19 11.87
N GLY A 64 3.22 1.31 12.86
CA GLY A 64 2.43 0.08 12.91
C GLY A 64 2.81 -0.83 14.07
N GLY A 65 2.42 -2.10 13.99
CA GLY A 65 2.69 -3.10 15.02
C GLY A 65 3.29 -4.40 14.49
N VAL A 66 4.25 -4.95 15.23
CA VAL A 66 4.79 -6.30 15.06
C VAL A 66 4.72 -7.05 16.39
N GLY A 67 4.71 -8.38 16.35
CA GLY A 67 4.80 -9.22 17.54
C GLY A 67 6.20 -9.21 18.16
N GLU A 68 6.31 -9.61 19.40
CA GLU A 68 7.59 -9.97 20.04
C GLU A 68 8.00 -11.40 19.62
N ASP A 69 8.37 -11.56 18.34
CA ASP A 69 8.78 -12.84 17.77
C ASP A 69 9.82 -12.65 16.65
N LEU A 70 10.42 -13.76 16.21
CA LEU A 70 11.47 -13.73 15.17
C LEU A 70 10.99 -13.13 13.84
N MET A 71 9.70 -13.22 13.50
CA MET A 71 9.16 -12.62 12.28
C MET A 71 9.12 -11.09 12.43
N GLY A 72 8.73 -10.57 13.60
CA GLY A 72 8.76 -9.14 13.92
C GLY A 72 10.18 -8.57 13.87
N ASP A 73 11.12 -9.26 14.50
CA ASP A 73 12.54 -8.87 14.46
C ASP A 73 13.06 -8.81 13.02
N TRP A 74 12.73 -9.82 12.20
CA TRP A 74 13.12 -9.86 10.81
C TRP A 74 12.50 -8.72 9.99
N VAL A 75 11.20 -8.44 10.18
CA VAL A 75 10.50 -7.32 9.52
C VAL A 75 11.20 -6.00 9.82
N LEU A 76 11.45 -5.71 11.10
CA LEU A 76 12.12 -4.47 11.52
C LEU A 76 13.57 -4.38 11.00
N GLN A 77 14.30 -5.49 11.04
CA GLN A 77 15.67 -5.54 10.48
C GLN A 77 15.66 -5.28 8.98
N ARG A 78 14.72 -5.86 8.25
CA ARG A 78 14.60 -5.68 6.81
C ARG A 78 14.23 -4.25 6.42
N MET A 79 13.34 -3.62 7.18
CA MET A 79 12.98 -2.21 7.00
C MET A 79 14.19 -1.29 7.24
N LYS A 80 14.93 -1.51 8.32
CA LYS A 80 16.18 -0.76 8.60
C LYS A 80 17.23 -0.93 7.51
N HIS A 81 17.32 -2.13 6.90
CA HIS A 81 18.22 -2.38 5.76
C HIS A 81 17.92 -1.47 4.57
N PHE A 82 16.65 -1.07 4.38
CA PHE A 82 16.23 -0.13 3.35
C PHE A 82 16.14 1.32 3.85
N ASN A 83 16.77 1.64 5.00
CA ASN A 83 16.77 2.98 5.60
C ASN A 83 15.37 3.52 5.96
N VAL A 84 14.41 2.64 6.24
CA VAL A 84 13.12 3.03 6.81
C VAL A 84 13.29 3.27 8.31
N GLU A 85 12.88 4.44 8.81
CA GLU A 85 12.86 4.74 10.23
C GLU A 85 11.73 3.96 10.91
N THR A 86 12.08 3.20 11.97
CA THR A 86 11.14 2.27 12.63
C THR A 86 10.84 2.62 14.09
N ASN A 87 11.19 3.83 14.54
CA ASN A 87 11.04 4.26 15.93
C ASN A 87 9.58 4.46 16.38
N MET A 88 8.62 4.34 15.46
CA MET A 88 7.18 4.35 15.72
C MET A 88 6.52 2.98 15.47
N MET A 89 7.31 1.95 15.20
CA MET A 89 6.82 0.58 15.19
C MET A 89 6.69 0.05 16.61
N GLN A 90 5.53 -0.51 16.95
CA GLN A 90 5.24 -1.02 18.28
C GLN A 90 5.50 -2.54 18.35
N HIS A 91 6.20 -2.98 19.40
CA HIS A 91 6.27 -4.38 19.79
C HIS A 91 5.04 -4.75 20.61
N LYS A 92 4.36 -5.81 20.23
CA LYS A 92 3.12 -6.30 20.86
C LYS A 92 3.37 -7.68 21.48
N PRO A 93 3.71 -7.76 22.80
CA PRO A 93 4.16 -9.02 23.42
C PRO A 93 3.09 -10.12 23.40
N ASP A 94 1.81 -9.75 23.48
CA ASP A 94 0.70 -10.71 23.53
C ASP A 94 0.22 -11.15 22.13
N TRP A 95 0.85 -10.63 21.06
CA TRP A 95 0.43 -10.85 19.67
C TRP A 95 1.57 -11.41 18.84
N LYS A 96 1.22 -12.28 17.87
CA LYS A 96 2.17 -12.71 16.84
C LYS A 96 2.29 -11.64 15.77
N THR A 97 3.44 -11.58 15.11
CA THR A 97 3.59 -10.74 13.90
C THR A 97 2.61 -11.18 12.83
N SER A 98 1.91 -10.22 12.22
CA SER A 98 1.06 -10.48 11.06
C SER A 98 1.87 -11.20 9.99
N SER A 99 1.34 -12.30 9.44
CA SER A 99 2.12 -13.13 8.51
C SER A 99 1.25 -13.86 7.50
N SER A 100 1.82 -14.10 6.31
CA SER A 100 1.14 -14.83 5.24
C SER A 100 2.01 -15.94 4.67
N ILE A 101 1.35 -17.03 4.26
CA ILE A 101 1.89 -17.98 3.29
C ILE A 101 1.26 -17.64 1.95
N VAL A 102 2.06 -17.17 1.00
CA VAL A 102 1.60 -16.73 -0.33
C VAL A 102 1.96 -17.78 -1.36
N THR A 103 0.95 -18.33 -2.00
CA THR A 103 1.07 -19.43 -2.96
C THR A 103 0.98 -18.88 -4.39
N THR A 104 2.08 -18.30 -4.89
CA THR A 104 2.12 -17.67 -6.21
C THR A 104 2.08 -18.70 -7.32
N ARG A 105 1.12 -18.57 -8.23
CA ARG A 105 0.94 -19.46 -9.38
C ARG A 105 1.75 -18.96 -10.59
N ALA A 106 1.87 -19.80 -11.60
CA ALA A 106 2.58 -19.48 -12.84
C ALA A 106 1.94 -18.32 -13.65
N ASP A 107 0.64 -18.06 -13.45
CA ASP A 107 -0.09 -16.93 -14.05
C ASP A 107 0.07 -15.62 -13.26
N GLY A 108 0.84 -15.62 -12.17
CA GLY A 108 1.06 -14.47 -11.29
C GLY A 108 -0.03 -14.27 -10.23
N SER A 109 -1.10 -15.05 -10.24
CA SER A 109 -2.10 -15.02 -9.16
C SER A 109 -1.50 -15.51 -7.83
N ARG A 110 -1.97 -14.98 -6.71
CA ARG A 110 -1.30 -15.09 -5.42
C ARG A 110 -2.25 -15.40 -4.25
N PRO A 111 -2.97 -16.51 -4.23
CA PRO A 111 -3.76 -16.89 -3.07
C PRO A 111 -2.89 -16.93 -1.82
N ALA A 112 -3.41 -16.44 -0.70
CA ALA A 112 -2.68 -16.35 0.55
C ALA A 112 -3.49 -16.94 1.72
N LEU A 113 -2.77 -17.53 2.66
CA LEU A 113 -3.27 -17.82 4.00
C LEU A 113 -2.68 -16.76 4.92
N HIS A 114 -3.52 -15.94 5.55
CA HIS A 114 -3.09 -14.78 6.32
C HIS A 114 -3.49 -14.91 7.79
N MET A 115 -2.56 -14.54 8.68
CA MET A 115 -2.79 -14.34 10.11
C MET A 115 -2.65 -12.85 10.44
N LYS A 116 -3.75 -12.20 10.85
CA LYS A 116 -3.83 -10.77 11.12
C LYS A 116 -2.84 -10.28 12.20
N GLY A 117 -2.71 -11.03 13.30
CA GLY A 117 -1.69 -10.79 14.33
C GLY A 117 -1.68 -9.37 14.91
N ALA A 118 -0.49 -8.80 15.09
CA ALA A 118 -0.26 -7.52 15.76
C ALA A 118 -0.85 -6.30 15.03
N THR A 119 -1.15 -6.39 13.73
CA THR A 119 -1.72 -5.30 12.94
C THR A 119 -3.02 -4.77 13.52
N GLY A 120 -3.90 -5.64 14.01
CA GLY A 120 -5.17 -5.22 14.61
C GLY A 120 -5.02 -4.50 15.95
N ASN A 121 -3.85 -4.45 16.56
CA ASN A 121 -3.69 -4.10 17.97
C ASN A 121 -2.68 -2.99 18.28
N PHE A 122 -2.07 -2.36 17.27
CA PHE A 122 -1.29 -1.16 17.51
C PHE A 122 -2.19 0.07 17.64
N VAL A 123 -1.75 1.06 18.40
CA VAL A 123 -2.50 2.31 18.61
C VAL A 123 -1.54 3.49 18.55
N VAL A 124 -1.84 4.48 17.71
CA VAL A 124 -1.17 5.78 17.73
C VAL A 124 -1.92 6.69 18.69
N SER A 125 -1.28 7.05 19.79
CA SER A 125 -1.90 7.95 20.77
C SER A 125 -1.88 9.41 20.29
N PRO A 126 -2.83 10.27 20.73
CA PRO A 126 -2.83 11.69 20.38
C PRO A 126 -1.52 12.43 20.72
N GLN A 127 -0.75 11.93 21.69
CA GLN A 127 0.56 12.50 22.07
C GLN A 127 1.63 12.30 20.97
N ASP A 128 1.46 11.28 20.13
CA ASP A 128 2.38 10.94 19.03
C ASP A 128 1.97 11.53 17.68
N TYR A 129 0.76 12.12 17.58
CA TYR A 129 0.23 12.65 16.31
C TYR A 129 1.21 13.63 15.65
N ALA A 130 1.74 14.58 16.38
CA ALA A 130 2.69 15.55 15.82
C ALA A 130 3.95 14.88 15.23
N LYS A 131 4.41 13.77 15.85
CA LYS A 131 5.59 13.04 15.40
C LYS A 131 5.31 12.21 14.14
N VAL A 132 4.18 11.49 14.11
CA VAL A 132 3.84 10.64 12.96
C VAL A 132 3.37 11.43 11.74
N THR A 133 2.87 12.66 11.93
CA THR A 133 2.43 13.56 10.85
C THR A 133 3.49 14.61 10.47
N ASP A 134 4.72 14.53 10.98
CA ASP A 134 5.80 15.40 10.56
C ASP A 134 6.41 14.92 9.22
N ALA A 135 5.53 14.73 8.23
CA ALA A 135 5.84 14.25 6.90
C ALA A 135 5.15 15.10 5.83
N LYS A 136 5.73 15.15 4.61
CA LYS A 136 5.07 15.80 3.46
C LYS A 136 3.83 15.03 3.02
N VAL A 137 3.94 13.70 2.95
CA VAL A 137 2.85 12.77 2.63
C VAL A 137 2.63 11.85 3.81
N PHE A 138 1.39 11.76 4.27
CA PHE A 138 0.93 10.79 5.28
C PHE A 138 0.05 9.76 4.58
N HIS A 139 0.50 8.52 4.56
CA HIS A 139 -0.20 7.38 3.98
C HIS A 139 -0.80 6.50 5.06
N LEU A 140 -2.09 6.22 4.95
CA LEU A 140 -2.82 5.25 5.76
C LEU A 140 -3.12 4.03 4.89
N GLY A 141 -2.37 2.93 5.11
CA GLY A 141 -2.44 1.72 4.29
C GLY A 141 -3.06 0.54 5.03
N GLY A 142 -4.18 0.03 4.49
CA GLY A 142 -4.87 -1.16 5.00
C GLY A 142 -5.97 -0.87 6.01
N VAL A 143 -6.74 0.21 5.83
CA VAL A 143 -7.99 0.46 6.58
C VAL A 143 -8.91 -0.75 6.43
N GLY A 144 -9.51 -1.21 7.52
CA GLY A 144 -10.29 -2.45 7.63
C GLY A 144 -9.52 -3.63 8.28
N LEU A 145 -8.20 -3.47 8.53
CA LEU A 145 -7.39 -4.47 9.23
C LEU A 145 -6.87 -4.02 10.59
N MET A 146 -7.02 -2.76 10.92
CA MET A 146 -6.43 -2.14 12.10
C MET A 146 -7.48 -1.96 13.22
N ASP A 147 -8.06 -3.04 13.75
CA ASP A 147 -9.23 -3.04 14.65
C ASP A 147 -9.17 -1.98 15.76
N ALA A 148 -7.98 -1.71 16.33
CA ALA A 148 -7.80 -0.72 17.39
C ALA A 148 -7.68 0.72 16.87
N MET A 149 -7.51 0.92 15.57
CA MET A 149 -7.38 2.23 14.93
C MET A 149 -8.52 2.53 13.96
N ASP A 150 -9.16 1.53 13.35
CA ASP A 150 -10.23 1.73 12.39
C ASP A 150 -11.42 2.48 13.03
N GLY A 151 -12.09 3.29 12.23
CA GLY A 151 -13.15 4.21 12.70
C GLY A 151 -12.60 5.51 13.31
N ASP A 152 -13.05 5.85 14.52
CA ASP A 152 -12.81 7.16 15.15
C ASP A 152 -11.33 7.49 15.37
N ALA A 153 -10.49 6.51 15.71
CA ALA A 153 -9.09 6.76 16.00
C ALA A 153 -8.30 7.12 14.71
N ASN A 154 -8.55 6.43 13.60
CA ASN A 154 -8.01 6.80 12.29
C ASN A 154 -8.61 8.12 11.79
N CYS A 155 -9.90 8.39 12.03
CA CYS A 155 -10.54 9.64 11.70
C CYS A 155 -9.84 10.84 12.38
N ASP A 156 -9.61 10.76 13.68
CA ASP A 156 -8.93 11.82 14.45
C ASP A 156 -7.49 12.05 13.98
N LEU A 157 -6.75 10.98 13.73
CA LEU A 157 -5.36 11.08 13.22
C LEU A 157 -5.32 11.65 11.80
N MET A 158 -6.20 11.20 10.89
CA MET A 158 -6.25 11.72 9.52
C MET A 158 -6.63 13.20 9.49
N ARG A 159 -7.58 13.62 10.34
CA ARG A 159 -7.92 15.04 10.51
C ARG A 159 -6.69 15.82 10.96
N TYR A 160 -5.98 15.35 11.98
CA TYR A 160 -4.77 16.01 12.47
C TYR A 160 -3.67 16.07 11.39
N ALA A 161 -3.46 15.00 10.61
CA ALA A 161 -2.51 14.98 9.51
C ALA A 161 -2.82 16.05 8.46
N LYS A 162 -4.10 16.13 8.07
CA LYS A 162 -4.59 17.15 7.12
C LYS A 162 -4.39 18.58 7.63
N GLU A 163 -4.81 18.86 8.87
CA GLU A 163 -4.65 20.16 9.52
C GLU A 163 -3.18 20.55 9.72
N SER A 164 -2.29 19.57 9.90
CA SER A 164 -0.84 19.75 9.99
C SER A 164 -0.17 20.00 8.63
N GLY A 165 -0.95 20.01 7.53
CA GLY A 165 -0.47 20.30 6.17
C GLY A 165 0.21 19.12 5.49
N CYS A 166 -0.09 17.87 5.90
CA CYS A 166 0.28 16.70 5.12
C CYS A 166 -0.62 16.57 3.89
N ILE A 167 -0.06 16.09 2.80
CA ILE A 167 -0.86 15.45 1.74
C ILE A 167 -1.25 14.07 2.26
N THR A 168 -2.54 13.76 2.26
CA THR A 168 -3.07 12.51 2.83
C THR A 168 -3.44 11.51 1.73
N THR A 169 -2.94 10.29 1.84
CA THR A 169 -3.26 9.19 0.93
C THR A 169 -3.82 8.01 1.71
N VAL A 170 -4.84 7.34 1.18
CA VAL A 170 -5.49 6.19 1.83
C VAL A 170 -5.60 5.04 0.86
N ASP A 171 -5.11 3.88 1.29
CA ASP A 171 -5.40 2.57 0.71
C ASP A 171 -6.11 1.70 1.75
N ILE A 172 -6.85 0.70 1.29
CA ILE A 172 -7.76 -0.08 2.11
C ILE A 172 -7.51 -1.58 1.95
N PHE A 173 -8.05 -2.33 2.86
CA PHE A 173 -8.25 -3.77 2.73
C PHE A 173 -9.72 -4.06 3.03
N ALA A 174 -10.58 -3.79 2.06
CA ALA A 174 -12.01 -3.92 2.21
C ALA A 174 -12.59 -4.87 1.17
N GLY A 175 -13.40 -5.80 1.62
CA GLY A 175 -14.00 -6.84 0.76
C GLY A 175 -15.48 -6.65 0.50
N SER A 176 -16.16 -5.76 1.26
CA SER A 176 -17.61 -5.63 1.21
C SER A 176 -18.11 -4.25 1.68
N ALA A 177 -19.40 -4.00 1.48
CA ALA A 177 -20.06 -2.79 2.00
C ALA A 177 -20.09 -2.74 3.55
N GLU A 178 -19.86 -3.84 4.24
CA GLU A 178 -19.80 -3.88 5.71
C GLU A 178 -18.57 -3.12 6.24
N ASP A 179 -17.51 -3.00 5.44
CA ASP A 179 -16.29 -2.28 5.78
C ASP A 179 -16.43 -0.75 5.59
N LEU A 180 -17.52 -0.30 4.95
CA LEU A 180 -17.74 1.12 4.62
C LEU A 180 -17.73 2.07 5.82
N PRO A 181 -18.25 1.75 7.02
CA PRO A 181 -18.19 2.67 8.15
C PRO A 181 -16.78 3.10 8.53
N ASP A 182 -15.82 2.15 8.60
CA ASP A 182 -14.43 2.42 8.96
C ASP A 182 -13.71 3.24 7.88
N VAL A 183 -13.95 2.91 6.61
CA VAL A 183 -13.40 3.65 5.48
C VAL A 183 -14.02 5.05 5.41
N ALA A 184 -15.33 5.19 5.57
CA ALA A 184 -16.04 6.47 5.50
C ALA A 184 -15.57 7.47 6.56
N ALA A 185 -15.10 6.99 7.72
CA ALA A 185 -14.58 7.83 8.79
C ALA A 185 -13.37 8.67 8.36
N VAL A 186 -12.52 8.17 7.46
CA VAL A 186 -11.28 8.82 7.03
C VAL A 186 -11.42 9.62 5.73
N LEU A 187 -12.45 9.35 4.91
CA LEU A 187 -12.63 9.97 3.59
C LEU A 187 -12.67 11.51 3.60
N PRO A 188 -13.29 12.21 4.59
CA PRO A 188 -13.33 13.67 4.61
C PRO A 188 -11.93 14.33 4.72
N TYR A 189 -10.94 13.57 5.18
CA TYR A 189 -9.57 14.04 5.39
C TYR A 189 -8.58 13.45 4.37
N THR A 190 -9.08 12.84 3.30
CA THR A 190 -8.30 12.15 2.29
C THR A 190 -8.13 13.00 1.03
N ASP A 191 -6.89 13.33 0.67
CA ASP A 191 -6.58 13.97 -0.61
C ASP A 191 -6.66 12.96 -1.76
N TYR A 192 -6.06 11.77 -1.58
CA TYR A 192 -6.01 10.73 -2.60
C TYR A 192 -6.47 9.40 -2.02
N PHE A 193 -7.57 8.88 -2.52
CA PHE A 193 -8.12 7.57 -2.20
C PHE A 193 -7.74 6.57 -3.30
N MET A 194 -7.00 5.52 -2.94
CA MET A 194 -6.21 4.74 -3.89
C MET A 194 -6.47 3.22 -3.89
N PRO A 195 -7.69 2.75 -3.68
CA PRO A 195 -8.00 1.31 -3.70
C PRO A 195 -7.93 0.72 -5.11
N SER A 196 -8.02 -0.62 -5.20
CA SER A 196 -8.39 -1.28 -6.44
C SER A 196 -9.83 -0.94 -6.82
N ILE A 197 -10.16 -1.03 -8.13
CA ILE A 197 -11.53 -0.82 -8.59
C ILE A 197 -12.49 -1.86 -8.00
N GLU A 198 -12.01 -3.07 -7.76
CA GLU A 198 -12.77 -4.15 -7.14
C GLU A 198 -13.18 -3.78 -5.72
N GLU A 199 -12.27 -3.26 -4.90
CA GLU A 199 -12.55 -2.79 -3.54
C GLU A 199 -13.47 -1.57 -3.55
N ALA A 200 -13.23 -0.60 -4.42
CA ALA A 200 -14.08 0.58 -4.56
C ALA A 200 -15.53 0.21 -4.91
N ARG A 201 -15.71 -0.77 -5.81
CA ARG A 201 -17.03 -1.32 -6.16
C ARG A 201 -17.66 -2.11 -5.01
N ALA A 202 -16.88 -2.94 -4.33
CA ALA A 202 -17.37 -3.70 -3.17
C ALA A 202 -17.89 -2.79 -2.05
N LEU A 203 -17.18 -1.69 -1.77
CA LEU A 203 -17.60 -0.69 -0.77
C LEU A 203 -18.81 0.11 -1.20
N SER A 204 -18.84 0.59 -2.44
CA SER A 204 -19.89 1.49 -2.92
C SER A 204 -21.14 0.79 -3.40
N GLY A 205 -21.03 -0.46 -3.81
CA GLY A 205 -22.08 -1.21 -4.54
C GLY A 205 -22.32 -0.68 -5.96
N ILE A 206 -21.40 0.13 -6.52
CA ILE A 206 -21.57 0.83 -7.80
C ILE A 206 -20.57 0.30 -8.84
N GLU A 207 -21.07 -0.26 -9.92
CA GLU A 207 -20.25 -0.83 -11.00
C GLU A 207 -19.66 0.23 -11.95
N ASN A 208 -20.42 1.28 -12.26
CA ASN A 208 -19.95 2.35 -13.15
C ASN A 208 -18.83 3.13 -12.49
N MET A 209 -17.67 3.25 -13.13
CA MET A 209 -16.48 3.87 -12.58
C MET A 209 -16.68 5.35 -12.24
N VAL A 210 -17.37 6.11 -13.08
CA VAL A 210 -17.61 7.55 -12.85
C VAL A 210 -18.55 7.76 -11.65
N ASP A 211 -19.60 6.96 -11.55
CA ASP A 211 -20.54 7.01 -10.44
C ASP A 211 -19.90 6.53 -9.14
N CYS A 212 -19.02 5.52 -9.24
CA CYS A 212 -18.22 5.03 -8.11
C CYS A 212 -17.28 6.12 -7.58
N THR A 213 -16.54 6.85 -8.44
CA THR A 213 -15.73 7.98 -7.97
C THR A 213 -16.58 9.09 -7.37
N LYS A 214 -17.75 9.38 -7.96
CA LYS A 214 -18.68 10.37 -7.39
C LYS A 214 -19.13 10.00 -5.98
N PHE A 215 -19.38 8.73 -5.69
CA PHE A 215 -19.73 8.24 -4.36
C PHE A 215 -18.69 8.62 -3.30
N PHE A 216 -17.39 8.53 -3.62
CA PHE A 216 -16.30 8.90 -2.71
C PHE A 216 -16.08 10.42 -2.68
N HIS A 217 -16.20 11.13 -3.81
CA HIS A 217 -16.15 12.59 -3.84
C HIS A 217 -17.25 13.23 -2.99
N ASP A 218 -18.47 12.69 -3.04
CA ASP A 218 -19.60 13.16 -2.20
C ASP A 218 -19.34 12.95 -0.70
N ARG A 219 -18.34 12.12 -0.33
CA ARG A 219 -17.87 11.88 1.05
C ARG A 219 -16.61 12.64 1.43
N GLY A 220 -16.16 13.55 0.59
CA GLY A 220 -15.07 14.48 0.89
C GLY A 220 -13.71 14.14 0.28
N VAL A 221 -13.55 13.02 -0.44
CA VAL A 221 -12.32 12.69 -1.14
C VAL A 221 -12.05 13.68 -2.27
N ALA A 222 -10.85 14.28 -2.30
CA ALA A 222 -10.50 15.23 -3.36
C ALA A 222 -10.20 14.51 -4.68
N ALA A 223 -9.42 13.42 -4.66
CA ALA A 223 -9.09 12.62 -5.83
C ALA A 223 -9.22 11.11 -5.57
N CYS A 224 -9.87 10.38 -6.48
CA CYS A 224 -9.87 8.93 -6.53
C CYS A 224 -8.82 8.47 -7.56
N VAL A 225 -7.96 7.53 -7.17
CA VAL A 225 -6.92 6.96 -8.02
C VAL A 225 -7.04 5.44 -7.96
N PHE A 226 -7.88 4.86 -8.80
CA PHE A 226 -8.17 3.44 -8.77
C PHE A 226 -7.20 2.63 -9.60
N THR A 227 -6.59 1.59 -9.02
CA THR A 227 -5.83 0.60 -9.78
C THR A 227 -6.78 -0.36 -10.49
N LEU A 228 -6.48 -0.67 -11.78
CA LEU A 228 -7.29 -1.52 -12.66
C LEU A 228 -6.52 -2.79 -13.06
N GLY A 229 -5.55 -3.22 -12.29
CA GLY A 229 -4.70 -4.36 -12.59
C GLY A 229 -4.02 -4.24 -13.96
N GLY A 230 -4.29 -5.20 -14.85
CA GLY A 230 -3.73 -5.21 -16.21
C GLY A 230 -4.25 -4.12 -17.16
N ASP A 231 -5.30 -3.41 -16.78
CA ASP A 231 -5.90 -2.31 -17.56
C ASP A 231 -5.35 -0.93 -17.16
N GLY A 232 -4.48 -0.89 -16.13
CA GLY A 232 -3.75 0.32 -15.73
C GLY A 232 -4.31 0.99 -14.50
N ALA A 233 -4.55 2.30 -14.56
CA ALA A 233 -5.07 3.09 -13.44
C ALA A 233 -6.00 4.20 -13.93
N TYR A 234 -7.01 4.52 -13.13
CA TYR A 234 -7.99 5.58 -13.40
C TYR A 234 -7.87 6.68 -12.35
N TYR A 235 -7.83 7.93 -12.80
CA TYR A 235 -7.78 9.13 -11.97
C TYR A 235 -9.06 9.94 -12.14
N SER A 236 -9.63 10.43 -11.05
CA SER A 236 -10.74 11.39 -11.03
C SER A 236 -10.58 12.36 -9.87
N HIS A 237 -10.66 13.66 -10.15
CA HIS A 237 -10.56 14.72 -9.15
C HIS A 237 -11.83 15.59 -9.15
N THR A 238 -12.15 16.22 -8.01
CA THR A 238 -13.32 17.08 -7.84
C THR A 238 -13.32 18.34 -8.71
N ASP A 239 -12.14 18.75 -9.23
CA ASP A 239 -12.02 19.87 -10.20
C ASP A 239 -12.48 19.51 -11.62
N GLY A 240 -12.87 18.24 -11.85
CA GLY A 240 -13.30 17.73 -13.15
C GLY A 240 -12.22 17.01 -13.96
N THR A 241 -10.94 17.02 -13.51
CA THR A 241 -9.85 16.29 -14.16
C THR A 241 -10.12 14.78 -14.08
N ARG A 242 -10.08 14.10 -15.24
CA ARG A 242 -10.28 12.65 -15.36
C ARG A 242 -9.45 12.08 -16.49
N PHE A 243 -8.77 10.95 -16.23
CA PHE A 243 -8.04 10.20 -17.25
C PHE A 243 -7.79 8.77 -16.83
N GLN A 244 -7.43 7.92 -17.78
CA GLN A 244 -6.95 6.56 -17.53
C GLN A 244 -5.58 6.39 -18.16
N ILE A 245 -4.66 5.76 -17.42
CA ILE A 245 -3.33 5.39 -17.89
C ILE A 245 -3.30 3.87 -18.09
N PRO A 246 -2.94 3.36 -19.27
CA PRO A 246 -2.83 1.93 -19.51
C PRO A 246 -1.65 1.33 -18.76
N ALA A 247 -1.75 0.04 -18.40
CA ALA A 247 -0.66 -0.68 -17.73
C ALA A 247 0.57 -0.83 -18.64
N PHE A 248 1.76 -0.88 -18.04
CA PHE A 248 2.97 -1.23 -18.77
C PHE A 248 2.99 -2.72 -19.14
N SER A 249 3.56 -3.04 -20.31
CA SER A 249 3.70 -4.42 -20.79
C SER A 249 4.93 -5.07 -20.14
N VAL A 250 4.70 -5.99 -19.22
CA VAL A 250 5.75 -6.73 -18.51
C VAL A 250 5.43 -8.22 -18.41
N ASN A 251 6.47 -9.03 -18.20
CA ASN A 251 6.30 -10.43 -17.81
C ASN A 251 5.97 -10.48 -16.32
N VAL A 252 4.72 -10.75 -15.99
CA VAL A 252 4.24 -10.83 -14.62
C VAL A 252 4.71 -12.13 -13.98
N LYS A 253 5.44 -12.03 -12.86
CA LYS A 253 5.83 -13.17 -12.02
C LYS A 253 4.95 -13.27 -10.78
N CYS A 254 4.71 -12.15 -10.09
CA CYS A 254 3.89 -12.10 -8.89
C CYS A 254 3.20 -10.73 -8.76
N THR A 255 1.90 -10.72 -8.50
CA THR A 255 1.16 -9.47 -8.29
C THR A 255 1.09 -9.04 -6.82
N CYS A 256 1.84 -9.71 -5.91
CA CYS A 256 1.87 -9.35 -4.49
C CYS A 256 2.45 -7.95 -4.30
N GLY A 257 1.70 -7.09 -3.58
CA GLY A 257 2.13 -5.73 -3.28
C GLY A 257 2.15 -4.76 -4.47
N CYS A 258 1.48 -5.07 -5.59
CA CYS A 258 1.46 -4.17 -6.76
C CYS A 258 0.65 -2.88 -6.50
N GLY A 259 -0.47 -2.96 -5.78
CA GLY A 259 -1.24 -1.80 -5.32
C GLY A 259 -0.40 -0.93 -4.39
N ASP A 260 0.15 -1.55 -3.35
CA ASP A 260 0.97 -0.85 -2.36
C ASP A 260 2.24 -0.21 -2.98
N ALA A 261 2.84 -0.86 -3.98
CA ALA A 261 3.96 -0.29 -4.74
C ALA A 261 3.51 0.88 -5.63
N PHE A 262 2.28 0.83 -6.15
CA PHE A 262 1.65 1.96 -6.84
C PHE A 262 1.51 3.15 -5.89
N ASP A 263 1.03 2.93 -4.66
CA ASP A 263 0.89 3.97 -3.64
C ASP A 263 2.20 4.63 -3.30
N ALA A 264 3.26 3.83 -3.13
CA ALA A 264 4.62 4.34 -2.93
C ALA A 264 5.09 5.19 -4.11
N GLY A 265 4.91 4.70 -5.33
CA GLY A 265 5.26 5.43 -6.55
C GLY A 265 4.52 6.76 -6.67
N PHE A 266 3.22 6.77 -6.31
CA PHE A 266 2.42 7.99 -6.31
C PHE A 266 2.91 8.99 -5.25
N ALA A 267 3.21 8.53 -4.02
CA ALA A 267 3.77 9.36 -2.96
C ALA A 267 5.13 9.96 -3.36
N VAL A 268 6.01 9.17 -4.00
CA VAL A 268 7.29 9.66 -4.55
C VAL A 268 7.05 10.75 -5.59
N ALA A 269 6.12 10.54 -6.51
CA ALA A 269 5.78 11.52 -7.54
C ALA A 269 5.24 12.83 -6.94
N LEU A 270 4.39 12.76 -5.90
CA LEU A 270 3.92 13.92 -5.16
C LEU A 270 5.09 14.70 -4.51
N CYS A 271 6.04 14.00 -3.89
CA CYS A 271 7.23 14.62 -3.30
C CYS A 271 8.14 15.28 -4.33
N HIS A 272 8.10 14.83 -5.59
CA HIS A 272 8.81 15.43 -6.73
C HIS A 272 7.98 16.48 -7.49
N ASN A 273 6.78 16.82 -7.01
CA ASN A 273 5.86 17.80 -7.62
C ASN A 273 5.50 17.47 -9.07
N PHE A 274 5.31 16.20 -9.39
CA PHE A 274 4.81 15.78 -10.70
C PHE A 274 3.34 16.21 -10.86
N ASP A 275 2.96 16.53 -12.10
CA ASP A 275 1.55 16.72 -12.42
C ASP A 275 0.77 15.39 -12.26
N PRO A 276 -0.56 15.42 -12.13
CA PRO A 276 -1.35 14.22 -11.83
C PRO A 276 -1.16 13.08 -12.84
N GLU A 277 -1.06 13.38 -14.14
CA GLU A 277 -0.90 12.35 -15.17
C GLU A 277 0.47 11.68 -15.08
N THR A 278 1.53 12.48 -14.92
CA THR A 278 2.90 11.98 -14.70
C THR A 278 3.00 11.21 -13.39
N ALA A 279 2.33 11.65 -12.31
CA ALA A 279 2.31 10.96 -11.03
C ALA A 279 1.67 9.58 -11.11
N VAL A 280 0.48 9.46 -11.73
CA VAL A 280 -0.19 8.17 -11.94
C VAL A 280 0.65 7.26 -12.84
N ARG A 281 1.28 7.80 -13.88
CA ARG A 281 2.16 7.03 -14.78
C ARG A 281 3.40 6.51 -14.07
N PHE A 282 4.02 7.31 -13.19
CA PHE A 282 5.17 6.88 -12.38
C PHE A 282 4.76 5.81 -11.36
N ALA A 283 3.62 5.96 -10.70
CA ALA A 283 3.03 4.97 -9.81
C ALA A 283 2.77 3.64 -10.54
N GLN A 284 2.19 3.71 -11.75
CA GLN A 284 1.97 2.53 -12.60
C GLN A 284 3.28 1.84 -13.01
N ALA A 285 4.35 2.62 -13.26
CA ALA A 285 5.68 2.05 -13.55
C ALA A 285 6.26 1.34 -12.33
N THR A 286 6.09 1.89 -11.13
CA THR A 286 6.52 1.27 -9.87
C THR A 286 5.79 -0.05 -9.63
N SER A 287 4.47 -0.06 -9.82
CA SER A 287 3.63 -1.27 -9.76
C SER A 287 4.04 -2.34 -10.77
N ALA A 288 4.30 -1.94 -12.02
CA ALA A 288 4.73 -2.85 -13.08
C ALA A 288 6.11 -3.46 -12.79
N LEU A 289 7.06 -2.68 -12.29
CA LEU A 289 8.37 -3.19 -11.84
C LEU A 289 8.21 -4.21 -10.70
N ASN A 290 7.35 -3.90 -9.72
CA ASN A 290 7.05 -4.85 -8.63
C ASN A 290 6.57 -6.20 -9.17
N ALA A 291 5.71 -6.20 -10.20
CA ALA A 291 5.14 -7.41 -10.78
C ALA A 291 6.18 -8.33 -11.46
N THR A 292 7.39 -7.85 -11.77
CA THR A 292 8.42 -8.63 -12.50
C THR A 292 9.17 -9.63 -11.63
N GLY A 293 9.09 -9.56 -10.30
CA GLY A 293 9.79 -10.43 -9.36
C GLY A 293 8.86 -11.20 -8.44
N LEU A 294 9.41 -12.14 -7.66
CA LEU A 294 8.71 -12.83 -6.59
C LEU A 294 8.84 -12.04 -5.29
N GLY A 295 7.72 -11.67 -4.69
CA GLY A 295 7.65 -10.92 -3.45
C GLY A 295 7.49 -9.41 -3.66
N SER A 296 7.03 -8.75 -2.60
CA SER A 296 6.75 -7.31 -2.60
C SER A 296 8.05 -6.50 -2.76
N GLN A 297 8.03 -5.44 -3.55
CA GLN A 297 9.13 -4.55 -3.93
C GLN A 297 10.27 -5.24 -4.73
N ALA A 298 10.04 -6.43 -5.29
CA ALA A 298 11.10 -7.24 -5.90
C ALA A 298 11.82 -6.55 -7.07
N GLY A 299 11.08 -5.86 -7.95
CA GLY A 299 11.64 -5.15 -9.11
C GLY A 299 11.86 -3.65 -8.89
N VAL A 300 11.49 -3.10 -7.73
CA VAL A 300 11.69 -1.68 -7.42
C VAL A 300 13.12 -1.48 -6.91
N GLU A 301 13.92 -0.65 -7.58
CA GLU A 301 15.33 -0.42 -7.22
C GLU A 301 15.61 1.01 -6.78
N SER A 302 15.28 2.01 -7.61
CA SER A 302 15.51 3.42 -7.34
C SER A 302 14.54 4.32 -8.12
N PHE A 303 14.52 5.61 -7.79
CA PHE A 303 13.77 6.62 -8.53
C PHE A 303 14.20 6.68 -10.01
N GLU A 304 15.49 6.72 -10.28
CA GLU A 304 16.04 6.81 -11.64
C GLU A 304 15.74 5.54 -12.44
N HIS A 305 15.79 4.37 -11.81
CA HIS A 305 15.44 3.10 -12.46
C HIS A 305 13.95 3.13 -12.88
N THR A 306 13.05 3.51 -11.97
CA THR A 306 11.61 3.61 -12.24
C THR A 306 11.31 4.66 -13.33
N LEU A 307 11.97 5.82 -13.27
CA LEU A 307 11.80 6.88 -14.28
C LEU A 307 12.27 6.43 -15.68
N ASN A 308 13.40 5.70 -15.75
CA ASN A 308 13.91 5.13 -16.99
C ASN A 308 12.99 4.05 -17.53
N PHE A 309 12.47 3.18 -16.66
CA PHE A 309 11.48 2.16 -17.02
C PHE A 309 10.22 2.82 -17.60
N MET A 310 9.66 3.82 -16.92
CA MET A 310 8.48 4.57 -17.37
C MET A 310 8.64 5.17 -18.77
N LYS A 311 9.86 5.63 -19.11
CA LYS A 311 10.15 6.25 -20.41
C LYS A 311 10.35 5.24 -21.54
N LYS A 312 10.86 4.03 -21.24
CA LYS A 312 11.32 3.08 -22.25
C LYS A 312 10.38 1.89 -22.47
N THR A 313 9.54 1.58 -21.49
CA THR A 313 8.67 0.40 -21.54
C THR A 313 7.34 0.76 -22.24
N PRO A 314 6.91 -0.02 -23.23
CA PRO A 314 5.62 0.19 -23.86
C PRO A 314 4.47 -0.13 -22.91
N THR A 315 3.37 0.55 -23.09
CA THR A 315 2.11 0.21 -22.43
C THR A 315 1.37 -0.88 -23.20
N ARG A 316 0.46 -1.56 -22.51
CA ARG A 316 -0.50 -2.46 -23.16
C ARG A 316 -1.43 -1.65 -24.07
N SER A 317 -1.81 -2.27 -25.19
CA SER A 317 -2.78 -1.72 -26.16
C SER A 317 -4.20 -1.94 -25.69
#